data_1d1f793cbabef45955415fb572ba945f
#
_entry.id   1d1f793cbabef45955415fb572ba945f
#
_cell.length_a   1.000
_cell.length_b   1.000
_cell.length_c   1.000
_cell.angle_alpha   90.00
_cell.angle_beta   90.00
_cell.angle_gamma   90.00
#
_symmetry.space_group_name_H-M   'P 1'
#
loop_
_entity.id
_entity.type
_entity.pdbx_description
1 polymer ?
#
loop_
_entity_poly.entity_id
_entity_poly.type
_entity_poly.pdbx_seq_one_letter_code
_entity_poly.pdbx_strand_id
1 'polypeptide(L)'
;VCGVLICLIKNVLHLAFSNSMFVGELSNFILGAVFVAIAGNIYKHKKTKKSAVVSGLVAALVMGIVSVFSNYFVVYPVYYKAGMAEEAILQMYQAIAPSMKSVLQCLICFNLPFTIVKGLIAVVICMLIYKPLSPVLKGRLSE
;
A
#
# COMPACT_ATOMS: atom_id res chain seq x y z
N VAL A 1 -3.68 -16.44 -1.30
CA VAL A 1 -3.22 -16.74 0.08
C VAL A 1 -1.74 -16.42 0.25
N CYS A 2 -0.84 -17.00 -0.60
CA CYS A 2 0.62 -16.80 -0.46
C CYS A 2 1.05 -15.31 -0.44
N GLY A 3 0.50 -14.47 -1.31
CA GLY A 3 0.85 -13.05 -1.36
C GLY A 3 0.47 -12.27 -0.09
N VAL A 4 -0.64 -12.63 0.55
CA VAL A 4 -1.05 -12.03 1.83
C VAL A 4 -0.14 -12.48 2.96
N LEU A 5 0.29 -13.75 2.95
CA LEU A 5 1.27 -14.27 3.92
C LEU A 5 2.63 -13.56 3.78
N ILE A 6 3.09 -13.33 2.55
CA ILE A 6 4.32 -12.56 2.30
C ILE A 6 4.19 -11.13 2.84
N CYS A 7 3.04 -10.47 2.62
CA CYS A 7 2.76 -9.15 3.19
C CYS A 7 2.77 -9.19 4.73
N LEU A 8 2.22 -10.23 5.35
CA LEU A 8 2.22 -10.39 6.79
C LEU A 8 3.65 -10.54 7.33
N ILE A 9 4.43 -11.48 6.79
CA ILE A 9 5.81 -11.73 7.21
C ILE A 9 6.66 -10.46 7.05
N LYS A 10 6.55 -9.78 5.90
CA LYS A 10 7.26 -8.52 5.66
C LYS A 10 6.95 -7.48 6.73
N ASN A 11 5.68 -7.29 7.08
CA ASN A 11 5.29 -6.28 8.07
C ASN A 11 5.68 -6.68 9.48
N VAL A 12 5.65 -7.98 9.82
CA VAL A 12 6.14 -8.50 11.11
C VAL A 12 7.65 -8.28 11.25
N LEU A 13 8.42 -8.55 10.19
CA LEU A 13 9.86 -8.27 10.19
C LEU A 13 10.15 -6.77 10.30
N HIS A 14 9.38 -5.93 9.63
CA HIS A 14 9.52 -4.47 9.68
C HIS A 14 9.19 -3.93 11.08
N LEU A 15 8.27 -4.57 11.78
CA LEU A 15 7.89 -4.24 13.13
C LEU A 15 9.09 -4.28 14.12
N ALA A 16 10.01 -5.24 13.92
CA ALA A 16 11.19 -5.37 14.75
C ALA A 16 12.18 -4.18 14.62
N PHE A 17 12.08 -3.42 13.54
CA PHE A 17 12.94 -2.28 13.21
C PHE A 17 12.22 -0.94 13.26
N SER A 18 10.91 -0.92 13.54
CA SER A 18 10.07 0.27 13.46
C SER A 18 9.87 0.91 14.83
N ASN A 19 10.00 2.24 14.87
CA ASN A 19 9.68 3.07 16.03
C ASN A 19 8.27 3.71 15.95
N SER A 20 7.44 3.28 14.99
CA SER A 20 6.14 3.91 14.68
C SER A 20 4.97 3.21 15.37
N MET A 21 4.94 3.07 16.68
CA MET A 21 3.78 2.61 17.48
C MET A 21 2.86 1.56 16.80
N PHE A 22 3.39 0.67 15.95
CA PHE A 22 2.66 -0.40 15.23
C PHE A 22 1.58 0.04 14.22
N VAL A 23 1.19 1.30 14.23
CA VAL A 23 0.07 1.81 13.42
C VAL A 23 0.41 1.90 11.94
N GLY A 24 1.63 2.32 11.63
CA GLY A 24 2.15 2.41 10.26
C GLY A 24 2.24 1.04 9.60
N GLU A 25 2.70 0.04 10.34
CA GLU A 25 2.83 -1.34 9.86
C GLU A 25 1.48 -2.00 9.65
N LEU A 26 0.53 -1.76 10.55
CA LEU A 26 -0.85 -2.25 10.40
C LEU A 26 -1.50 -1.67 9.15
N SER A 27 -1.38 -0.36 8.93
CA SER A 27 -1.87 0.29 7.71
C SER A 27 -1.20 -0.27 6.46
N ASN A 28 0.13 -0.41 6.46
CA ASN A 28 0.88 -0.99 5.35
C ASN A 28 0.47 -2.45 5.07
N PHE A 29 0.19 -3.24 6.10
CA PHE A 29 -0.30 -4.60 5.95
C PHE A 29 -1.68 -4.62 5.28
N ILE A 30 -2.63 -3.82 5.77
CA ILE A 30 -3.98 -3.73 5.21
C ILE A 30 -3.91 -3.34 3.73
N LEU A 31 -3.17 -2.29 3.40
CA LEU A 31 -3.04 -1.80 2.04
C LEU A 31 -2.34 -2.82 1.12
N GLY A 32 -1.29 -3.48 1.61
CA GLY A 32 -0.60 -4.53 0.87
C GLY A 32 -1.47 -5.75 0.63
N ALA A 33 -2.24 -6.18 1.64
CA ALA A 33 -3.17 -7.30 1.53
C ALA A 33 -4.30 -7.01 0.52
N VAL A 34 -4.88 -5.80 0.56
CA VAL A 34 -5.89 -5.34 -0.40
C VAL A 34 -5.32 -5.33 -1.82
N PHE A 35 -4.12 -4.76 -2.01
CA PHE A 35 -3.46 -4.73 -3.32
C PHE A 35 -3.26 -6.13 -3.89
N VAL A 36 -2.67 -7.03 -3.11
CA VAL A 36 -2.39 -8.42 -3.55
C VAL A 36 -3.67 -9.20 -3.79
N ALA A 37 -4.71 -9.03 -2.95
CA ALA A 37 -5.98 -9.71 -3.11
C ALA A 37 -6.67 -9.29 -4.42
N ILE A 38 -6.75 -7.98 -4.70
CA ILE A 38 -7.39 -7.46 -5.91
C ILE A 38 -6.60 -7.85 -7.15
N ALA A 39 -5.28 -7.57 -7.17
CA ALA A 39 -4.42 -7.92 -8.29
C ALA A 39 -4.46 -9.43 -8.58
N GLY A 40 -4.40 -10.26 -7.53
CA GLY A 40 -4.43 -11.71 -7.65
C GLY A 40 -5.76 -12.24 -8.16
N ASN A 41 -6.89 -11.71 -7.69
CA ASN A 41 -8.21 -12.12 -8.16
C ASN A 41 -8.44 -11.78 -9.63
N ILE A 42 -8.10 -10.57 -10.05
CA ILE A 42 -8.26 -10.15 -11.45
C ILE A 42 -7.32 -10.96 -12.36
N TYR A 43 -6.07 -11.16 -11.96
CA TYR A 43 -5.10 -11.94 -12.72
C TYR A 43 -5.47 -13.42 -12.84
N LYS A 44 -6.16 -13.98 -11.84
CA LYS A 44 -6.61 -15.38 -11.85
C LYS A 44 -7.53 -15.69 -13.03
N HIS A 45 -8.37 -14.73 -13.46
CA HIS A 45 -9.31 -14.90 -14.56
C HIS A 45 -8.63 -14.92 -15.94
N LYS A 46 -7.60 -14.10 -16.15
CA LYS A 46 -6.85 -14.04 -17.42
C LYS A 46 -5.35 -13.95 -17.14
N LYS A 47 -4.63 -15.05 -17.28
CA LYS A 47 -3.18 -15.16 -17.03
C LYS A 47 -2.34 -14.61 -18.19
N THR A 48 -2.55 -13.37 -18.59
CA THR A 48 -1.80 -12.70 -19.66
C THR A 48 -0.98 -11.53 -19.09
N LYS A 49 0.08 -11.13 -19.81
CA LYS A 49 0.89 -9.96 -19.43
C LYS A 49 0.06 -8.68 -19.34
N LYS A 50 -0.86 -8.47 -20.30
CA LYS A 50 -1.78 -7.32 -20.30
C LYS A 50 -2.69 -7.35 -19.07
N SER A 51 -3.23 -8.52 -18.72
CA SER A 51 -4.06 -8.67 -17.51
C SER A 51 -3.28 -8.42 -16.23
N ALA A 52 -2.00 -8.77 -16.17
CA ALA A 52 -1.15 -8.48 -15.02
C ALA A 52 -0.97 -6.96 -14.80
N VAL A 53 -0.75 -6.19 -15.87
CA VAL A 53 -0.65 -4.74 -15.79
C VAL A 53 -1.98 -4.11 -15.38
N VAL A 54 -3.07 -4.48 -16.04
CA VAL A 54 -4.41 -3.95 -15.73
C VAL A 54 -4.82 -4.28 -14.30
N SER A 55 -4.60 -5.52 -13.85
CA SER A 55 -4.91 -5.91 -12.47
C SER A 55 -4.10 -5.12 -11.44
N GLY A 56 -2.83 -4.86 -11.75
CA GLY A 56 -1.97 -4.03 -10.90
C GLY A 56 -2.42 -2.57 -10.84
N LEU A 57 -2.82 -1.98 -11.98
CA LEU A 57 -3.34 -0.62 -12.05
C LEU A 57 -4.65 -0.48 -11.25
N VAL A 58 -5.59 -1.38 -11.45
CA VAL A 58 -6.86 -1.40 -10.70
C VAL A 58 -6.58 -1.58 -9.20
N ALA A 59 -5.70 -2.50 -8.84
CA ALA A 59 -5.32 -2.72 -7.44
C ALA A 59 -4.66 -1.48 -6.81
N ALA A 60 -3.82 -0.74 -7.55
CA ALA A 60 -3.20 0.50 -7.08
C ALA A 60 -4.24 1.60 -6.84
N LEU A 61 -5.22 1.76 -7.72
CA LEU A 61 -6.31 2.72 -7.55
C LEU A 61 -7.16 2.39 -6.33
N VAL A 62 -7.60 1.14 -6.20
CA VAL A 62 -8.40 0.71 -5.03
C VAL A 62 -7.59 0.83 -3.74
N MET A 63 -6.30 0.46 -3.76
CA MET A 63 -5.42 0.66 -2.62
C MET A 63 -5.32 2.13 -2.21
N GLY A 64 -5.27 3.07 -3.18
CA GLY A 64 -5.29 4.51 -2.93
C GLY A 64 -6.56 4.95 -2.18
N ILE A 65 -7.73 4.51 -2.65
CA ILE A 65 -9.01 4.81 -2.00
C ILE A 65 -9.06 4.21 -0.58
N VAL A 66 -8.73 2.93 -0.45
CA VAL A 66 -8.71 2.23 0.85
C VAL A 66 -7.73 2.89 1.81
N SER A 67 -6.61 3.45 1.30
CA SER A 67 -5.63 4.14 2.14
C SER A 67 -6.21 5.37 2.83
N VAL A 68 -7.04 6.15 2.14
CA VAL A 68 -7.70 7.32 2.75
C VAL A 68 -8.62 6.88 3.88
N PHE A 69 -9.47 5.87 3.64
CA PHE A 69 -10.36 5.34 4.67
C PHE A 69 -9.59 4.71 5.84
N SER A 70 -8.58 3.88 5.56
CA SER A 70 -7.77 3.24 6.59
C SER A 70 -7.04 4.26 7.46
N ASN A 71 -6.46 5.30 6.86
CA ASN A 71 -5.80 6.34 7.63
C ASN A 71 -6.81 7.14 8.46
N TYR A 72 -7.93 7.53 7.88
CA TYR A 72 -8.95 8.32 8.57
C TYR A 72 -9.60 7.58 9.73
N PHE A 73 -9.97 6.30 9.55
CA PHE A 73 -10.72 5.54 10.56
C PHE A 73 -9.83 4.72 11.51
N VAL A 74 -8.62 4.37 11.12
CA VAL A 74 -7.72 3.52 11.92
C VAL A 74 -6.53 4.30 12.44
N VAL A 75 -5.76 4.92 11.55
CA VAL A 75 -4.48 5.54 11.91
C VAL A 75 -4.67 6.79 12.76
N TYR A 76 -5.51 7.71 12.35
CA TYR A 76 -5.72 8.96 13.08
C TYR A 76 -6.38 8.78 14.44
N PRO A 77 -7.44 7.96 14.60
CA PRO A 77 -8.00 7.72 15.93
C PRO A 77 -6.99 7.10 16.92
N VAL A 78 -6.04 6.31 16.43
CA VAL A 78 -4.97 5.78 17.28
C VAL A 78 -3.97 6.88 17.65
N TYR A 79 -3.60 7.76 16.73
CA TYR A 79 -2.75 8.91 17.03
C TYR A 79 -3.39 9.87 18.02
N TYR A 80 -4.69 10.13 17.91
CA TYR A 80 -5.42 10.94 18.89
C TYR A 80 -5.42 10.32 20.29
N LYS A 81 -5.59 8.99 20.39
CA LYS A 81 -5.48 8.25 21.65
C LYS A 81 -4.05 8.22 22.22
N ALA A 82 -3.04 8.31 21.34
CA ALA A 82 -1.63 8.37 21.73
C ALA A 82 -1.20 9.78 22.19
N GLY A 83 -2.13 10.74 22.24
CA GLY A 83 -1.85 12.11 22.72
C GLY A 83 -1.46 13.11 21.63
N MET A 84 -1.52 12.75 20.35
CA MET A 84 -1.33 13.67 19.24
C MET A 84 -2.64 14.39 18.94
N ALA A 85 -2.69 15.69 19.22
CA ALA A 85 -3.84 16.51 18.86
C ALA A 85 -4.00 16.64 17.34
N GLU A 86 -5.25 16.69 16.87
CA GLU A 86 -5.57 16.88 15.44
C GLU A 86 -4.88 18.13 14.87
N GLU A 87 -4.81 19.20 15.68
CA GLU A 87 -4.16 20.44 15.33
C GLU A 87 -2.65 20.28 15.07
N ALA A 88 -1.96 19.44 15.84
CA ALA A 88 -0.54 19.18 15.66
C ALA A 88 -0.28 18.46 14.32
N ILE A 89 -1.13 17.50 13.97
CA ILE A 89 -1.05 16.79 12.68
C ILE A 89 -1.35 17.75 11.53
N LEU A 90 -2.38 18.59 11.69
CA LEU A 90 -2.74 19.57 10.67
C LEU A 90 -1.63 20.60 10.46
N GLN A 91 -0.97 21.07 11.52
CA GLN A 91 0.17 21.99 11.43
C GLN A 91 1.35 21.39 10.65
N MET A 92 1.62 20.09 10.82
CA MET A 92 2.66 19.39 10.04
C MET A 92 2.35 19.42 8.54
N TYR A 93 1.10 19.25 8.15
CA TYR A 93 0.67 19.35 6.75
C TYR A 93 0.65 20.79 6.25
N GLN A 94 0.24 21.75 7.08
CA GLN A 94 0.22 23.18 6.75
C GLN A 94 1.63 23.75 6.56
N ALA A 95 2.65 23.17 7.17
CA ALA A 95 4.05 23.53 6.92
C ALA A 95 4.46 23.28 5.44
N ILE A 96 3.79 22.33 4.77
CA ILE A 96 4.03 22.00 3.35
C ILE A 96 3.01 22.73 2.46
N ALA A 97 1.75 22.79 2.89
CA ALA A 97 0.66 23.41 2.13
C ALA A 97 -0.27 24.22 3.08
N PRO A 98 -0.04 25.54 3.22
CA PRO A 98 -0.81 26.39 4.13
C PRO A 98 -2.31 26.47 3.84
N SER A 99 -2.73 26.09 2.63
CA SER A 99 -4.14 26.11 2.20
C SER A 99 -4.99 24.98 2.79
N MET A 100 -4.41 24.04 3.52
CA MET A 100 -5.12 22.87 4.06
C MET A 100 -5.89 23.24 5.33
N LYS A 101 -7.20 22.97 5.31
CA LYS A 101 -8.12 23.29 6.41
C LYS A 101 -8.59 22.06 7.19
N SER A 102 -8.36 20.86 6.66
CA SER A 102 -8.86 19.61 7.23
C SER A 102 -7.88 18.46 6.99
N VAL A 103 -7.78 17.56 7.95
CA VAL A 103 -6.99 16.33 7.85
C VAL A 103 -7.47 15.46 6.69
N LEU A 104 -8.78 15.38 6.43
CA LEU A 104 -9.32 14.66 5.29
C LEU A 104 -8.80 15.23 3.96
N GLN A 105 -8.73 16.55 3.84
CA GLN A 105 -8.20 17.21 2.65
C GLN A 105 -6.73 16.88 2.44
N CYS A 106 -5.94 16.86 3.53
CA CYS A 106 -4.54 16.45 3.49
C CYS A 106 -4.39 15.00 3.02
N LEU A 107 -5.25 14.10 3.50
CA LEU A 107 -5.23 12.69 3.07
C LEU A 107 -5.53 12.54 1.59
N ILE A 108 -6.51 13.25 1.06
CA ILE A 108 -6.87 13.20 -0.35
C ILE A 108 -5.75 13.81 -1.21
N CYS A 109 -5.17 14.94 -0.80
CA CYS A 109 -4.17 15.64 -1.60
C CYS A 109 -2.77 15.00 -1.55
N PHE A 110 -2.37 14.41 -0.43
CA PHE A 110 -1.02 13.86 -0.26
C PHE A 110 -1.01 12.34 -0.19
N ASN A 111 -1.83 11.74 0.66
CA ASN A 111 -1.77 10.30 0.91
C ASN A 111 -2.31 9.49 -0.27
N LEU A 112 -3.39 9.93 -0.90
CA LEU A 112 -3.98 9.23 -2.04
C LEU A 112 -3.02 9.16 -3.24
N PRO A 113 -2.47 10.29 -3.77
CA PRO A 113 -1.55 10.23 -4.89
C PRO A 113 -0.26 9.48 -4.54
N PHE A 114 0.27 9.68 -3.32
CA PHE A 114 1.45 8.96 -2.85
C PHE A 114 1.22 7.44 -2.85
N THR A 115 0.08 7.00 -2.36
CA THR A 115 -0.26 5.56 -2.29
C THR A 115 -0.45 4.97 -3.70
N ILE A 116 -1.07 5.71 -4.62
CA ILE A 116 -1.20 5.29 -6.02
C ILE A 116 0.17 5.16 -6.67
N VAL A 117 1.04 6.16 -6.54
CA VAL A 117 2.40 6.13 -7.09
C VAL A 117 3.19 4.96 -6.51
N LYS A 118 3.12 4.72 -5.21
CA LYS A 118 3.72 3.54 -4.56
C LYS A 118 3.22 2.22 -5.18
N GLY A 119 1.91 2.13 -5.43
CA GLY A 119 1.31 0.97 -6.10
C GLY A 119 1.80 0.79 -7.54
N LEU A 120 1.88 1.89 -8.31
CA LEU A 120 2.40 1.87 -9.68
C LEU A 120 3.86 1.44 -9.75
N ILE A 121 4.71 1.97 -8.88
CA ILE A 121 6.11 1.55 -8.76
C ILE A 121 6.20 0.05 -8.47
N ALA A 122 5.37 -0.46 -7.55
CA ALA A 122 5.32 -1.88 -7.24
C ALA A 122 4.93 -2.72 -8.48
N VAL A 123 3.98 -2.26 -9.29
CA VAL A 123 3.61 -2.92 -10.57
C VAL A 123 4.79 -2.95 -11.54
N VAL A 124 5.49 -1.83 -11.72
CA VAL A 124 6.66 -1.73 -12.61
C VAL A 124 7.76 -2.70 -12.15
N ILE A 125 8.11 -2.67 -10.87
CA ILE A 125 9.11 -3.58 -10.30
C ILE A 125 8.70 -5.04 -10.50
N CYS A 126 7.43 -5.37 -10.22
CA CYS A 126 6.90 -6.71 -10.42
C CYS A 126 7.04 -7.17 -11.87
N MET A 127 6.75 -6.31 -12.84
CA MET A 127 6.89 -6.62 -14.27
C MET A 127 8.35 -6.82 -14.69
N LEU A 128 9.27 -6.03 -14.15
CA LEU A 128 10.70 -6.16 -14.42
C LEU A 128 11.26 -7.47 -13.87
N ILE A 129 10.87 -7.83 -12.64
CA ILE A 129 11.36 -9.04 -11.94
C ILE A 129 10.66 -10.31 -12.48
N TYR A 130 9.43 -10.20 -12.98
CA TYR A 130 8.68 -11.36 -13.47
C TYR A 130 9.39 -12.09 -14.61
N LYS A 131 10.04 -11.35 -15.52
CA LYS A 131 10.73 -11.95 -16.67
C LYS A 131 11.89 -12.88 -16.27
N PRO A 132 12.83 -12.45 -15.42
CA PRO A 132 13.93 -13.30 -14.96
C PRO A 132 13.48 -14.40 -13.98
N LEU A 133 12.42 -14.18 -13.19
CA LEU A 133 11.91 -15.17 -12.24
C LEU A 133 10.96 -16.20 -12.83
N SER A 134 10.41 -15.93 -14.01
CA SER A 134 9.44 -16.81 -14.66
C SER A 134 9.93 -18.26 -14.89
N PRO A 135 11.18 -18.52 -15.28
CA PRO A 135 11.70 -19.88 -15.41
C PRO A 135 11.74 -20.61 -14.07
N VAL A 136 12.21 -19.92 -13.01
CA VAL A 136 12.30 -20.48 -11.65
C VAL A 136 10.91 -20.83 -11.10
N LEU A 137 9.93 -19.92 -11.28
CA LEU A 137 8.54 -20.12 -10.83
C LEU A 137 7.82 -21.24 -11.56
N LYS A 138 8.23 -21.55 -12.80
CA LYS A 138 7.67 -22.65 -13.62
C LYS A 138 8.40 -23.97 -13.43
N GLY A 139 9.35 -24.06 -12.50
CA GLY A 139 10.15 -25.26 -12.26
C GLY A 139 11.08 -25.65 -13.44
N ARG A 140 11.28 -24.77 -14.39
CA ARG A 140 12.25 -24.91 -15.48
C ARG A 140 13.56 -24.26 -15.04
N LEU A 141 14.26 -24.91 -14.14
CA LEU A 141 15.70 -24.67 -13.97
C LEU A 141 16.33 -25.24 -15.23
N SER A 142 16.90 -24.38 -16.06
CA SER A 142 17.74 -24.82 -17.18
C SER A 142 18.91 -25.61 -16.60
N GLU A 143 19.00 -26.88 -16.96
CA GLU A 143 20.25 -27.62 -16.95
C GLU A 143 21.25 -26.90 -17.83
#